data_e97b1525ab8aec10ebce2abeab2a4171
#
_entry.id   e97b1525ab8aec10ebce2abeab2a4171
#
_cell.length_a   1.000
_cell.length_b   1.000
_cell.length_c   1.000
_cell.angle_alpha   90.00
_cell.angle_beta   90.00
_cell.angle_gamma   90.00
#
_symmetry.space_group_name_H-M   'P 1'
#
loop_
_entity.id
_entity.type
_entity.pdbx_description
1 polymer ?
#
loop_
_entity_poly.entity_id
_entity_poly.type
_entity_poly.pdbx_seq_one_letter_code
_entity_poly.pdbx_strand_id
1 'polypeptide(L)'
;MHKTKLVASLVLMLSALARPAGPNNSGQAWSFAVSGDSRNCGDVIMPAIAADALKHDVVFYWHLGDLRKISGPDQDFIEERTQQGKATDLADYEKHAWDDFVDNQIKPWGRTPVFLGIGNHETTPPKTRAQFVARFRKYLNRVELKEQRLKDDPAAIQPTTYFHWMRDGIDFIYLDNATRDQFGPEQMKWVEGVLSRDGKDESVHTIVVGMHEALPESISANHSMNEYPSGTETGRRVYQMLLKAHNESHKLVYVLASHSHFFMEGIFNTAYWKANGGELPGWIVGTAGAERYPLPPAAGDAKEAKTNIYGYLVATVNPQGEAPGTIKFKFEELKEDSIPAEVLRRFSKPFVRECFADNRKTGPVQ
;
A
#
# COMPACT_ATOMS: atom_id res chain seq x y z
N MET A 1 -51.42 51.50 13.36
CA MET A 1 -51.64 50.06 13.22
C MET A 1 -50.60 49.54 12.22
N HIS A 2 -49.48 49.07 12.71
CA HIS A 2 -48.42 48.46 11.87
C HIS A 2 -48.45 46.97 12.14
N LYS A 3 -48.72 46.17 11.09
CA LYS A 3 -48.69 44.71 11.14
C LYS A 3 -47.31 44.25 10.78
N THR A 4 -46.56 43.76 11.74
CA THR A 4 -45.25 43.10 11.53
C THR A 4 -45.50 41.67 11.09
N LYS A 5 -45.01 41.29 9.89
CA LYS A 5 -45.02 39.90 9.41
C LYS A 5 -43.77 39.21 9.92
N LEU A 6 -43.94 38.16 10.71
CA LEU A 6 -42.90 37.25 11.15
C LEU A 6 -42.65 36.24 10.02
N VAL A 7 -41.44 36.21 9.45
CA VAL A 7 -41.01 35.19 8.52
C VAL A 7 -40.24 34.13 9.32
N ALA A 8 -40.83 32.96 9.46
CA ALA A 8 -40.17 31.81 10.08
C ALA A 8 -39.32 31.09 9.01
N SER A 9 -37.98 31.17 9.12
CA SER A 9 -37.07 30.39 8.31
C SER A 9 -36.96 28.97 8.87
N LEU A 10 -37.47 28.01 8.14
CA LEU A 10 -37.34 26.58 8.43
C LEU A 10 -35.97 26.10 7.96
N VAL A 11 -35.04 25.89 8.89
CA VAL A 11 -33.75 25.25 8.62
C VAL A 11 -33.95 23.74 8.59
N LEU A 12 -33.97 23.15 7.41
CA LEU A 12 -33.90 21.70 7.25
C LEU A 12 -32.46 21.23 7.56
N MET A 13 -32.27 20.66 8.75
CA MET A 13 -31.07 19.84 9.04
C MET A 13 -31.21 18.50 8.32
N LEU A 14 -30.48 18.33 7.21
CA LEU A 14 -30.22 17.00 6.64
C LEU A 14 -29.24 16.28 7.56
N SER A 15 -29.73 15.43 8.44
CA SER A 15 -28.96 14.41 9.13
C SER A 15 -28.56 13.33 8.11
N ALA A 16 -27.30 13.38 7.68
CA ALA A 16 -26.71 12.29 6.92
C ALA A 16 -26.61 11.05 7.83
N LEU A 17 -27.61 10.17 7.75
CA LEU A 17 -27.56 8.85 8.35
C LEU A 17 -26.38 8.08 7.74
N ALA A 18 -25.39 7.76 8.57
CA ALA A 18 -24.39 6.77 8.24
C ALA A 18 -25.11 5.48 7.83
N ARG A 19 -24.90 5.01 6.60
CA ARG A 19 -25.42 3.73 6.15
C ARG A 19 -24.80 2.65 7.04
N PRO A 20 -25.60 1.84 7.75
CA PRO A 20 -25.05 0.63 8.38
C PRO A 20 -24.45 -0.25 7.30
N ALA A 21 -23.34 -0.92 7.62
CA ALA A 21 -22.81 -1.99 6.76
C ALA A 21 -23.96 -2.97 6.48
N GLY A 22 -24.34 -3.06 5.21
CA GLY A 22 -25.41 -3.96 4.79
C GLY A 22 -25.01 -5.42 5.02
N PRO A 23 -25.98 -6.36 5.03
CA PRO A 23 -25.71 -7.77 5.24
C PRO A 23 -24.70 -8.27 4.19
N ASN A 24 -23.80 -9.17 4.60
CA ASN A 24 -22.81 -9.87 3.79
C ASN A 24 -23.40 -10.31 2.44
N ASN A 25 -23.19 -9.54 1.39
CA ASN A 25 -23.41 -9.94 0.01
C ASN A 25 -22.17 -10.72 -0.47
N SER A 26 -21.98 -11.93 0.06
CA SER A 26 -20.96 -12.85 -0.42
C SER A 26 -21.24 -13.16 -1.89
N GLY A 27 -20.52 -12.47 -2.78
CA GLY A 27 -20.62 -12.66 -4.24
C GLY A 27 -20.73 -11.40 -5.09
N GLN A 28 -20.98 -10.23 -4.51
CA GLN A 28 -20.96 -8.99 -5.29
C GLN A 28 -19.52 -8.55 -5.57
N ALA A 29 -19.23 -8.21 -6.84
CA ALA A 29 -17.92 -7.67 -7.21
C ALA A 29 -17.68 -6.29 -6.57
N TRP A 30 -16.48 -6.05 -6.09
CA TRP A 30 -16.00 -4.76 -5.59
C TRP A 30 -14.49 -4.63 -5.83
N SER A 31 -13.95 -3.43 -5.75
CA SER A 31 -12.54 -3.19 -6.05
C SER A 31 -11.81 -2.43 -4.94
N PHE A 32 -10.50 -2.65 -4.86
CA PHE A 32 -9.58 -1.86 -4.05
C PHE A 32 -8.34 -1.48 -4.85
N ALA A 33 -7.61 -0.47 -4.38
CA ALA A 33 -6.39 -0.02 -5.03
C ALA A 33 -5.17 -0.24 -4.14
N VAL A 34 -4.01 -0.54 -4.75
CA VAL A 34 -2.75 -0.80 -4.04
C VAL A 34 -1.58 -0.17 -4.78
N SER A 35 -0.68 0.48 -4.05
CA SER A 35 0.67 0.83 -4.50
C SER A 35 1.57 1.13 -3.30
N GLY A 36 2.85 1.38 -3.53
CA GLY A 36 3.81 1.84 -2.52
C GLY A 36 4.85 2.76 -3.13
N ASP A 37 5.81 3.20 -2.32
CA ASP A 37 6.94 4.03 -2.75
C ASP A 37 6.50 5.38 -3.33
N SER A 38 5.84 6.19 -2.51
CA SER A 38 5.31 7.49 -2.92
C SER A 38 6.21 8.68 -2.60
N ARG A 39 7.49 8.46 -2.41
CA ARG A 39 8.52 9.48 -2.22
C ARG A 39 8.92 10.17 -3.53
N ASN A 40 9.80 11.15 -3.49
CA ASN A 40 10.31 11.94 -4.62
C ASN A 40 9.24 12.81 -5.32
N CYS A 41 8.42 12.22 -6.17
CA CYS A 41 7.33 12.89 -6.91
C CYS A 41 5.93 12.49 -6.40
N GLY A 42 5.83 11.99 -5.17
CA GLY A 42 4.57 11.49 -4.61
C GLY A 42 3.45 12.50 -4.56
N ASP A 43 3.76 13.76 -4.32
CA ASP A 43 2.77 14.85 -4.29
C ASP A 43 2.19 15.19 -5.68
N VAL A 44 2.86 14.73 -6.74
CA VAL A 44 2.34 14.80 -8.12
C VAL A 44 1.56 13.53 -8.45
N ILE A 45 2.10 12.37 -8.10
CA ILE A 45 1.60 11.06 -8.57
C ILE A 45 0.44 10.55 -7.71
N MET A 46 0.51 10.64 -6.39
CA MET A 46 -0.53 10.12 -5.49
C MET A 46 -1.91 10.79 -5.66
N PRO A 47 -2.01 12.12 -5.85
CA PRO A 47 -3.31 12.72 -6.19
C PRO A 47 -3.87 12.21 -7.53
N ALA A 48 -3.02 11.90 -8.51
CA ALA A 48 -3.45 11.32 -9.79
C ALA A 48 -3.92 9.87 -9.62
N ILE A 49 -3.20 9.06 -8.82
CA ILE A 49 -3.65 7.72 -8.43
C ILE A 49 -5.03 7.80 -7.75
N ALA A 50 -5.20 8.70 -6.78
CA ALA A 50 -6.47 8.85 -6.09
C ALA A 50 -7.61 9.24 -7.04
N ALA A 51 -7.37 10.23 -7.91
CA ALA A 51 -8.37 10.71 -8.87
C ALA A 51 -8.77 9.64 -9.90
N ASP A 52 -7.84 8.76 -10.29
CA ASP A 52 -8.10 7.68 -11.23
C ASP A 52 -8.75 6.48 -10.55
N ALA A 53 -8.22 6.04 -9.42
CA ALA A 53 -8.75 4.92 -8.62
C ALA A 53 -10.21 5.14 -8.20
N LEU A 54 -10.58 6.38 -7.87
CA LEU A 54 -11.96 6.72 -7.51
C LEU A 54 -12.95 6.54 -8.68
N LYS A 55 -12.50 6.55 -9.94
CA LYS A 55 -13.34 6.21 -11.10
C LYS A 55 -13.65 4.71 -11.19
N HIS A 56 -12.86 3.89 -10.53
CA HIS A 56 -13.05 2.44 -10.42
C HIS A 56 -13.86 2.02 -9.19
N ASP A 57 -14.50 2.97 -8.49
CA ASP A 57 -15.32 2.75 -7.29
C ASP A 57 -14.60 1.91 -6.21
N VAL A 58 -13.29 2.15 -6.04
CA VAL A 58 -12.50 1.42 -5.05
C VAL A 58 -12.99 1.71 -3.63
N VAL A 59 -13.16 0.65 -2.84
CA VAL A 59 -13.69 0.75 -1.48
C VAL A 59 -12.62 1.09 -0.44
N PHE A 60 -11.35 0.90 -0.77
CA PHE A 60 -10.20 1.37 0.00
C PHE A 60 -8.94 1.45 -0.88
N TYR A 61 -7.95 2.16 -0.36
CA TYR A 61 -6.59 2.18 -0.89
C TYR A 61 -5.62 1.60 0.15
N TRP A 62 -4.67 0.78 -0.32
CA TRP A 62 -3.63 0.18 0.51
C TRP A 62 -2.25 0.64 0.06
N HIS A 63 -1.56 1.39 0.93
CA HIS A 63 -0.20 1.86 0.69
C HIS A 63 0.81 0.89 1.34
N LEU A 64 1.76 0.39 0.57
CA LEU A 64 2.69 -0.66 1.00
C LEU A 64 4.03 -0.15 1.60
N GLY A 65 4.07 1.10 2.05
CA GLY A 65 5.25 1.67 2.70
C GLY A 65 6.06 2.63 1.81
N ASP A 66 7.10 3.22 2.39
CA ASP A 66 7.94 4.26 1.80
C ASP A 66 7.16 5.52 1.40
N LEU A 67 6.68 6.20 2.43
CA LEU A 67 5.82 7.39 2.30
C LEU A 67 6.60 8.63 1.87
N ARG A 68 7.83 8.78 2.43
CA ARG A 68 8.76 9.88 2.18
C ARG A 68 10.20 9.40 2.27
N LYS A 69 11.12 10.09 1.59
CA LYS A 69 12.53 9.69 1.51
C LYS A 69 13.26 9.70 2.87
N ILE A 70 12.92 10.62 3.76
CA ILE A 70 13.51 10.86 5.09
C ILE A 70 15.02 11.15 5.07
N SER A 71 15.84 10.33 4.43
CA SER A 71 17.31 10.53 4.33
C SER A 71 17.74 11.79 3.56
N GLY A 72 16.79 12.49 2.98
CA GLY A 72 16.96 13.77 2.25
C GLY A 72 15.60 14.24 1.75
N PRO A 73 15.45 15.54 1.44
CA PRO A 73 14.20 16.08 0.96
C PRO A 73 13.75 15.43 -0.35
N ASP A 74 12.44 15.17 -0.45
CA ASP A 74 11.80 14.74 -1.70
C ASP A 74 11.84 15.87 -2.73
N GLN A 75 11.86 15.53 -4.01
CA GLN A 75 11.95 16.50 -5.10
C GLN A 75 10.72 17.42 -5.15
N ASP A 76 9.54 16.88 -4.91
CA ASP A 76 8.29 17.66 -4.83
C ASP A 76 8.30 18.66 -3.65
N PHE A 77 8.84 18.28 -2.51
CA PHE A 77 9.04 19.20 -1.38
C PHE A 77 10.02 20.32 -1.71
N ILE A 78 11.14 20.01 -2.38
CA ILE A 78 12.12 21.01 -2.83
C ILE A 78 11.47 21.99 -3.81
N GLU A 79 10.74 21.49 -4.80
CA GLU A 79 10.06 22.31 -5.82
C GLU A 79 9.06 23.27 -5.17
N GLU A 80 8.22 22.78 -4.26
CA GLU A 80 7.25 23.63 -3.56
C GLU A 80 7.93 24.73 -2.73
N ARG A 81 9.01 24.41 -2.01
CA ARG A 81 9.80 25.39 -1.26
C ARG A 81 10.44 26.44 -2.18
N THR A 82 10.98 26.01 -3.30
CA THR A 82 11.57 26.89 -4.32
C THR A 82 10.56 27.88 -4.87
N GLN A 83 9.36 27.42 -5.21
CA GLN A 83 8.26 28.28 -5.68
C GLN A 83 7.79 29.29 -4.61
N GLN A 84 7.91 28.93 -3.33
CA GLN A 84 7.61 29.82 -2.21
C GLN A 84 8.79 30.77 -1.87
N GLY A 85 9.92 30.70 -2.58
CA GLY A 85 11.12 31.46 -2.28
C GLY A 85 11.79 31.07 -0.95
N LYS A 86 11.57 29.84 -0.48
CA LYS A 86 12.11 29.31 0.77
C LYS A 86 13.28 28.37 0.49
N ALA A 87 14.30 28.41 1.33
CA ALA A 87 15.35 27.41 1.32
C ALA A 87 14.81 26.05 1.81
N THR A 88 15.38 24.97 1.31
CA THR A 88 15.13 23.64 1.82
C THR A 88 16.18 23.28 2.86
N ASP A 89 15.75 22.98 4.08
CA ASP A 89 16.57 22.48 5.16
C ASP A 89 16.14 21.07 5.54
N LEU A 90 17.12 20.17 5.72
CA LEU A 90 16.86 18.76 6.04
C LEU A 90 16.08 18.60 7.34
N ALA A 91 16.43 19.36 8.38
CA ALA A 91 15.76 19.27 9.68
C ALA A 91 14.30 19.74 9.60
N ASP A 92 14.03 20.80 8.82
CA ASP A 92 12.67 21.28 8.55
C ASP A 92 11.87 20.23 7.75
N TYR A 93 12.49 19.63 6.73
CA TYR A 93 11.87 18.54 5.96
C TYR A 93 11.56 17.34 6.86
N GLU A 94 12.52 16.80 7.59
CA GLU A 94 12.32 15.66 8.48
C GLU A 94 11.19 15.89 9.47
N LYS A 95 11.07 17.11 9.99
CA LYS A 95 10.01 17.49 10.91
C LYS A 95 8.62 17.42 10.27
N HIS A 96 8.47 17.84 9.02
CA HIS A 96 7.19 18.03 8.35
C HIS A 96 6.84 16.94 7.34
N ALA A 97 7.79 16.10 6.93
CA ALA A 97 7.62 15.10 5.86
C ALA A 97 6.35 14.24 5.98
N TRP A 98 6.04 13.75 7.19
CA TRP A 98 4.84 12.94 7.39
C TRP A 98 3.54 13.74 7.48
N ASP A 99 3.61 15.00 7.89
CA ASP A 99 2.44 15.90 7.84
C ASP A 99 2.12 16.23 6.39
N ASP A 100 3.14 16.53 5.64
CA ASP A 100 3.10 16.81 4.22
C ASP A 100 2.57 15.61 3.41
N PHE A 101 3.03 14.40 3.69
CA PHE A 101 2.46 13.17 3.12
C PHE A 101 0.94 13.07 3.37
N VAL A 102 0.48 13.31 4.59
CA VAL A 102 -0.95 13.25 4.90
C VAL A 102 -1.72 14.32 4.13
N ASP A 103 -1.18 15.53 4.06
CA ASP A 103 -1.85 16.66 3.43
C ASP A 103 -1.93 16.53 1.91
N ASN A 104 -0.88 16.01 1.29
CA ASN A 104 -0.75 16.00 -0.16
C ASN A 104 -1.12 14.65 -0.79
N GLN A 105 -0.88 13.55 -0.09
CA GLN A 105 -1.01 12.22 -0.69
C GLN A 105 -2.21 11.43 -0.13
N ILE A 106 -2.61 11.70 1.13
CA ILE A 106 -3.75 11.01 1.73
C ILE A 106 -5.06 11.79 1.60
N LYS A 107 -5.05 13.12 1.78
CA LYS A 107 -6.27 13.94 1.65
C LYS A 107 -6.99 13.79 0.30
N PRO A 108 -6.31 13.61 -0.86
CA PRO A 108 -6.97 13.37 -2.14
C PRO A 108 -7.93 12.17 -2.17
N TRP A 109 -7.75 11.18 -1.31
CA TRP A 109 -8.65 10.03 -1.18
C TRP A 109 -10.02 10.38 -0.54
N GLY A 110 -10.17 11.57 0.02
CA GLY A 110 -11.42 12.06 0.59
C GLY A 110 -11.94 11.17 1.72
N ARG A 111 -13.04 10.47 1.47
CA ARG A 111 -13.66 9.55 2.44
C ARG A 111 -13.25 8.09 2.25
N THR A 112 -12.58 7.77 1.16
CA THR A 112 -12.12 6.41 0.89
C THR A 112 -11.11 5.99 1.96
N PRO A 113 -11.33 4.85 2.62
CA PRO A 113 -10.40 4.30 3.59
C PRO A 113 -8.99 4.13 3.03
N VAL A 114 -7.98 4.57 3.78
CA VAL A 114 -6.58 4.33 3.46
C VAL A 114 -5.98 3.45 4.55
N PHE A 115 -5.39 2.32 4.16
CA PHE A 115 -4.58 1.45 5.00
C PHE A 115 -3.11 1.74 4.73
N LEU A 116 -2.31 1.94 5.77
CA LEU A 116 -0.90 2.33 5.63
C LEU A 116 0.02 1.22 6.10
N GLY A 117 0.86 0.75 5.20
CA GLY A 117 2.03 -0.03 5.51
C GLY A 117 3.22 0.85 5.92
N ILE A 118 4.25 0.23 6.47
CA ILE A 118 5.53 0.84 6.82
C ILE A 118 6.62 0.29 5.90
N GLY A 119 7.49 1.16 5.36
CA GLY A 119 8.66 0.77 4.60
C GLY A 119 9.97 1.09 5.34
N ASN A 120 11.10 0.82 4.71
CA ASN A 120 12.41 1.03 5.32
C ASN A 120 12.73 2.52 5.53
N HIS A 121 12.19 3.42 4.70
CA HIS A 121 12.35 4.86 4.88
C HIS A 121 11.66 5.39 6.15
N GLU A 122 10.60 4.77 6.62
CA GLU A 122 9.94 5.12 7.89
C GLU A 122 10.76 4.73 9.12
N THR A 123 11.77 3.87 8.96
CA THR A 123 12.73 3.48 10.02
C THR A 123 14.12 4.07 9.82
N THR A 124 14.32 4.88 8.77
CA THR A 124 15.57 5.62 8.53
C THR A 124 15.74 6.73 9.58
N PRO A 125 16.88 6.80 10.29
CA PRO A 125 17.14 7.87 11.26
C PRO A 125 16.94 9.27 10.65
N PRO A 126 16.35 10.22 11.40
CA PRO A 126 16.01 10.14 12.84
C PRO A 126 14.64 9.50 13.13
N LYS A 127 13.93 9.00 12.13
CA LYS A 127 12.61 8.36 12.30
C LYS A 127 12.74 6.98 12.93
N THR A 128 11.68 6.61 13.64
CA THR A 128 11.58 5.30 14.30
C THR A 128 10.20 4.71 14.13
N ARG A 129 10.09 3.39 14.23
CA ARG A 129 8.82 2.65 14.23
C ARG A 129 7.83 3.17 15.28
N ALA A 130 8.31 3.53 16.48
CA ALA A 130 7.47 4.11 17.53
C ALA A 130 6.89 5.47 17.13
N GLN A 131 7.68 6.33 16.47
CA GLN A 131 7.22 7.61 15.94
C GLN A 131 6.22 7.42 14.80
N PHE A 132 6.43 6.42 13.92
CA PHE A 132 5.48 6.06 12.88
C PHE A 132 4.13 5.67 13.49
N VAL A 133 4.11 4.75 14.45
CA VAL A 133 2.88 4.34 15.16
C VAL A 133 2.19 5.53 15.81
N ALA A 134 2.94 6.42 16.46
CA ALA A 134 2.37 7.61 17.11
C ALA A 134 1.75 8.57 16.07
N ARG A 135 2.48 8.89 14.98
CA ARG A 135 2.02 9.83 13.96
C ARG A 135 0.83 9.30 13.16
N PHE A 136 0.88 8.04 12.79
CA PHE A 136 -0.15 7.40 11.96
C PHE A 136 -1.19 6.62 12.76
N ARG A 137 -1.27 6.86 14.07
CA ARG A 137 -2.20 6.15 14.97
C ARG A 137 -3.64 6.14 14.46
N LYS A 138 -4.12 7.24 13.86
CA LYS A 138 -5.46 7.35 13.28
C LYS A 138 -5.70 6.28 12.20
N TYR A 139 -4.70 6.00 11.38
CA TYR A 139 -4.77 5.02 10.29
C TYR A 139 -4.57 3.60 10.79
N LEU A 140 -3.61 3.38 11.68
CA LEU A 140 -3.32 2.07 12.29
C LEU A 140 -4.37 1.62 13.32
N ASN A 141 -5.23 2.53 13.74
CA ASN A 141 -6.33 2.27 14.69
C ASN A 141 -7.70 2.54 14.08
N ARG A 142 -7.83 2.39 12.75
CA ARG A 142 -9.12 2.37 12.06
C ARG A 142 -10.04 1.34 12.70
N VAL A 143 -11.34 1.52 12.54
CA VAL A 143 -12.34 0.65 13.17
C VAL A 143 -12.11 -0.82 12.78
N GLU A 144 -11.85 -1.10 11.52
CA GLU A 144 -11.62 -2.44 10.98
C GLU A 144 -10.41 -3.12 11.66
N LEU A 145 -9.28 -2.39 11.74
CA LEU A 145 -8.03 -2.89 12.33
C LEU A 145 -8.14 -3.04 13.86
N LYS A 146 -8.82 -2.10 14.51
CA LYS A 146 -9.02 -2.13 15.96
C LYS A 146 -9.92 -3.29 16.38
N GLU A 147 -11.05 -3.46 15.71
CA GLU A 147 -11.99 -4.52 15.99
C GLU A 147 -11.38 -5.90 15.76
N GLN A 148 -10.64 -6.07 14.64
CA GLN A 148 -9.95 -7.33 14.36
C GLN A 148 -8.89 -7.63 15.43
N ARG A 149 -8.04 -6.67 15.75
CA ARG A 149 -6.99 -6.83 16.77
C ARG A 149 -7.55 -7.21 18.14
N LEU A 150 -8.64 -6.57 18.57
CA LEU A 150 -9.29 -6.88 19.86
C LEU A 150 -10.06 -8.20 19.81
N LYS A 151 -10.52 -8.64 18.66
CA LYS A 151 -11.10 -9.97 18.46
C LYS A 151 -10.05 -11.06 18.62
N ASP A 152 -8.84 -10.83 18.10
CA ASP A 152 -7.72 -11.77 18.20
C ASP A 152 -7.13 -11.85 19.61
N ASP A 153 -6.94 -10.68 20.22
CA ASP A 153 -6.44 -10.54 21.57
C ASP A 153 -7.07 -9.30 22.26
N PRO A 154 -8.01 -9.50 23.19
CA PRO A 154 -8.64 -8.40 23.91
C PRO A 154 -7.66 -7.51 24.71
N ALA A 155 -6.44 -7.98 24.98
CA ALA A 155 -5.40 -7.20 25.66
C ALA A 155 -4.57 -6.34 24.69
N ALA A 156 -4.64 -6.59 23.37
CA ALA A 156 -3.90 -5.87 22.33
C ALA A 156 -4.53 -4.50 22.02
N ILE A 157 -4.55 -3.58 23.00
CA ILE A 157 -5.19 -2.26 22.87
C ILE A 157 -4.39 -1.27 22.00
N GLN A 158 -3.09 -1.47 21.82
CA GLN A 158 -2.22 -0.59 21.04
C GLN A 158 -2.08 -1.08 19.61
N PRO A 159 -2.09 -0.16 18.60
CA PRO A 159 -1.81 -0.54 17.24
C PRO A 159 -0.35 -0.92 17.04
N THR A 160 -0.10 -1.83 16.12
CA THR A 160 1.22 -2.27 15.66
C THR A 160 1.42 -1.85 14.20
N THR A 161 2.62 -2.04 13.66
CA THR A 161 2.95 -1.80 12.25
C THR A 161 2.60 -2.98 11.36
N TYR A 162 2.32 -4.15 11.94
CA TYR A 162 1.73 -5.30 11.29
C TYR A 162 0.30 -5.50 11.80
N PHE A 163 -0.61 -5.87 10.92
CA PHE A 163 -2.04 -5.95 11.23
C PHE A 163 -2.78 -6.80 10.20
N HIS A 164 -4.01 -7.17 10.51
CA HIS A 164 -4.92 -7.73 9.51
C HIS A 164 -6.36 -7.26 9.74
N TRP A 165 -7.18 -7.44 8.71
CA TRP A 165 -8.62 -7.19 8.78
C TRP A 165 -9.36 -8.07 7.80
N MET A 166 -10.56 -8.47 8.21
CA MET A 166 -11.45 -9.29 7.41
C MET A 166 -12.43 -8.45 6.60
N ARG A 167 -12.64 -8.83 5.34
CA ARG A 167 -13.74 -8.32 4.52
C ARG A 167 -14.21 -9.36 3.53
N ASP A 168 -15.51 -9.69 3.56
CA ASP A 168 -16.19 -10.58 2.58
C ASP A 168 -15.46 -11.91 2.35
N GLY A 169 -15.00 -12.56 3.43
CA GLY A 169 -14.28 -13.83 3.38
C GLY A 169 -12.82 -13.74 2.93
N ILE A 170 -12.29 -12.52 2.88
CA ILE A 170 -10.88 -12.28 2.59
C ILE A 170 -10.19 -11.77 3.84
N ASP A 171 -9.07 -12.36 4.22
CA ASP A 171 -8.16 -11.78 5.21
C ASP A 171 -7.05 -10.99 4.51
N PHE A 172 -6.98 -9.70 4.81
CA PHE A 172 -5.95 -8.78 4.37
C PHE A 172 -4.91 -8.65 5.48
N ILE A 173 -3.71 -9.14 5.24
CA ILE A 173 -2.62 -9.18 6.23
C ILE A 173 -1.50 -8.25 5.79
N TYR A 174 -1.12 -7.26 6.60
CA TYR A 174 0.09 -6.47 6.39
C TYR A 174 1.21 -6.94 7.31
N LEU A 175 2.38 -7.21 6.72
CA LEU A 175 3.60 -7.61 7.42
C LEU A 175 4.64 -6.50 7.37
N ASP A 176 5.27 -6.22 8.52
CA ASP A 176 6.33 -5.22 8.65
C ASP A 176 7.70 -5.88 8.50
N ASN A 177 8.36 -5.64 7.38
CA ASN A 177 9.74 -6.05 7.10
C ASN A 177 10.69 -4.84 6.87
N ALA A 178 10.31 -3.67 7.40
CA ALA A 178 10.97 -2.39 7.18
C ALA A 178 12.36 -2.24 7.85
N THR A 179 12.82 -3.19 8.66
CA THR A 179 14.13 -3.10 9.33
C THR A 179 14.94 -4.36 9.12
N ARG A 180 16.06 -4.23 8.42
CA ARG A 180 16.91 -5.36 7.99
C ARG A 180 16.11 -6.44 7.27
N ASP A 181 15.02 -6.01 6.65
CA ASP A 181 14.18 -6.81 5.77
C ASP A 181 13.76 -8.14 6.40
N GLN A 182 13.48 -8.15 7.72
CA GLN A 182 13.15 -9.35 8.48
C GLN A 182 11.86 -9.19 9.27
N PHE A 183 11.22 -10.31 9.53
CA PHE A 183 10.09 -10.39 10.45
C PHE A 183 10.58 -10.69 11.87
N GLY A 184 10.24 -9.81 12.83
CA GLY A 184 10.60 -10.02 14.22
C GLY A 184 9.87 -11.23 14.85
N PRO A 185 10.41 -11.81 15.94
CA PRO A 185 9.87 -13.03 16.57
C PRO A 185 8.39 -12.92 16.98
N GLU A 186 7.99 -11.77 17.51
CA GLU A 186 6.60 -11.52 17.92
C GLU A 186 5.65 -11.51 16.71
N GLN A 187 6.06 -10.84 15.61
CA GLN A 187 5.31 -10.84 14.38
C GLN A 187 5.23 -12.24 13.75
N MET A 188 6.33 -12.99 13.76
CA MET A 188 6.36 -14.38 13.28
C MET A 188 5.35 -15.25 14.00
N LYS A 189 5.31 -15.20 15.35
CA LYS A 189 4.34 -15.93 16.14
C LYS A 189 2.91 -15.48 15.86
N TRP A 190 2.71 -14.18 15.69
CA TRP A 190 1.40 -13.60 15.39
C TRP A 190 0.88 -14.07 14.04
N VAL A 191 1.69 -13.95 12.95
CA VAL A 191 1.26 -14.36 11.60
C VAL A 191 1.01 -15.87 11.50
N GLU A 192 1.82 -16.69 12.20
CA GLU A 192 1.57 -18.13 12.31
C GLU A 192 0.20 -18.41 12.96
N GLY A 193 -0.14 -17.66 14.02
CA GLY A 193 -1.45 -17.74 14.65
C GLY A 193 -2.61 -17.34 13.74
N VAL A 194 -2.46 -16.22 12.99
CA VAL A 194 -3.46 -15.75 12.02
C VAL A 194 -3.68 -16.82 10.95
N LEU A 195 -2.64 -17.24 10.24
CA LEU A 195 -2.73 -18.20 9.15
C LEU A 195 -3.25 -19.58 9.60
N SER A 196 -2.93 -19.99 10.86
CA SER A 196 -3.47 -21.22 11.43
C SER A 196 -4.97 -21.13 11.71
N ARG A 197 -5.50 -19.97 12.10
CA ARG A 197 -6.96 -19.77 12.26
C ARG A 197 -7.65 -19.73 10.91
N ASP A 198 -7.11 -18.96 9.95
CA ASP A 198 -7.67 -18.84 8.60
C ASP A 198 -7.73 -20.19 7.89
N GLY A 199 -6.70 -21.02 8.06
CA GLY A 199 -6.68 -22.36 7.48
C GLY A 199 -7.83 -23.25 7.96
N LYS A 200 -8.38 -23.00 9.16
CA LYS A 200 -9.48 -23.76 9.79
C LYS A 200 -10.83 -23.09 9.64
N ASP A 201 -10.86 -21.80 9.33
CA ASP A 201 -12.10 -21.03 9.17
C ASP A 201 -12.63 -21.17 7.74
N GLU A 202 -13.72 -21.89 7.57
CA GLU A 202 -14.37 -22.10 6.27
C GLU A 202 -14.93 -20.80 5.68
N SER A 203 -15.16 -19.76 6.50
CA SER A 203 -15.61 -18.46 6.02
C SER A 203 -14.50 -17.64 5.36
N VAL A 204 -13.24 -17.99 5.60
CA VAL A 204 -12.07 -17.38 4.93
C VAL A 204 -11.81 -18.17 3.63
N HIS A 205 -11.95 -17.51 2.50
CA HIS A 205 -11.67 -18.12 1.19
C HIS A 205 -10.32 -17.70 0.64
N THR A 206 -9.90 -16.48 0.99
CA THR A 206 -8.78 -15.80 0.36
C THR A 206 -7.92 -15.08 1.41
N ILE A 207 -6.63 -15.14 1.22
CA ILE A 207 -5.62 -14.43 2.01
C ILE A 207 -4.86 -13.50 1.07
N VAL A 208 -4.83 -12.20 1.37
CA VAL A 208 -4.03 -11.22 0.64
C VAL A 208 -2.97 -10.67 1.58
N VAL A 209 -1.71 -10.95 1.30
CA VAL A 209 -0.60 -10.49 2.14
C VAL A 209 0.10 -9.32 1.47
N GLY A 210 0.15 -8.19 2.15
CA GLY A 210 0.91 -7.01 1.75
C GLY A 210 2.12 -6.79 2.64
N MET A 211 3.21 -6.31 2.07
CA MET A 211 4.43 -5.93 2.78
C MET A 211 5.24 -4.93 1.96
N HIS A 212 6.28 -4.35 2.54
CA HIS A 212 7.12 -3.43 1.79
C HIS A 212 8.05 -4.17 0.86
N GLU A 213 8.95 -4.98 1.37
CA GLU A 213 9.89 -5.76 0.54
C GLU A 213 9.32 -7.10 0.11
N ALA A 214 9.64 -7.52 -1.11
CA ALA A 214 9.24 -8.83 -1.62
C ALA A 214 9.85 -9.97 -0.78
N LEU A 215 9.09 -11.05 -0.57
CA LEU A 215 9.60 -12.26 0.08
C LEU A 215 10.80 -12.82 -0.69
N PRO A 216 11.69 -13.57 -0.02
CA PRO A 216 12.91 -14.08 -0.62
C PRO A 216 12.65 -14.95 -1.84
N GLU A 217 13.70 -15.11 -2.64
CA GLU A 217 13.69 -15.94 -3.87
C GLU A 217 12.66 -15.44 -4.91
N SER A 218 12.29 -14.18 -4.82
CA SER A 218 11.56 -13.47 -5.87
C SER A 218 12.48 -13.11 -7.03
N ILE A 219 11.92 -12.75 -8.17
CA ILE A 219 12.68 -12.26 -9.34
C ILE A 219 13.51 -11.02 -9.00
N SER A 220 13.10 -10.25 -7.98
CA SER A 220 13.82 -9.07 -7.47
C SER A 220 14.84 -9.40 -6.37
N ALA A 221 15.50 -10.54 -6.45
CA ALA A 221 16.36 -11.11 -5.40
C ALA A 221 17.44 -10.15 -4.83
N ASN A 222 17.96 -9.23 -5.62
CA ASN A 222 18.95 -8.24 -5.18
C ASN A 222 18.32 -6.99 -4.53
N HIS A 223 17.00 -6.95 -4.41
CA HIS A 223 16.24 -5.86 -3.81
C HIS A 223 14.95 -6.42 -3.19
N SER A 224 15.14 -7.32 -2.26
CA SER A 224 14.11 -8.09 -1.55
C SER A 224 14.68 -8.58 -0.23
N MET A 225 13.92 -9.34 0.53
CA MET A 225 14.36 -9.93 1.79
C MET A 225 15.59 -10.87 1.67
N ASN A 226 16.15 -11.08 0.49
CA ASN A 226 17.43 -11.78 0.31
C ASN A 226 18.65 -10.93 0.68
N GLU A 227 18.54 -9.61 0.82
CA GLU A 227 19.66 -8.72 1.15
C GLU A 227 20.33 -9.07 2.49
N TYR A 228 19.55 -9.63 3.43
CA TYR A 228 20.06 -10.06 4.74
C TYR A 228 19.73 -11.52 5.04
N PRO A 229 20.66 -12.29 5.64
CA PRO A 229 20.42 -13.69 5.98
C PRO A 229 19.19 -13.92 6.87
N SER A 230 18.95 -13.02 7.82
CA SER A 230 17.76 -13.07 8.69
C SER A 230 16.45 -12.79 7.94
N GLY A 231 16.51 -11.92 6.93
CA GLY A 231 15.40 -11.67 6.00
C GLY A 231 15.09 -12.91 5.19
N THR A 232 16.12 -13.51 4.58
CA THR A 232 16.00 -14.76 3.83
C THR A 232 15.38 -15.87 4.68
N GLU A 233 15.84 -16.07 5.91
CA GLU A 233 15.32 -17.10 6.80
C GLU A 233 13.84 -16.85 7.18
N THR A 234 13.53 -15.67 7.72
CA THR A 234 12.18 -15.37 8.20
C THR A 234 11.18 -15.25 7.04
N GLY A 235 11.59 -14.69 5.91
CA GLY A 235 10.76 -14.57 4.72
C GLY A 235 10.43 -15.92 4.08
N ARG A 236 11.40 -16.84 3.97
CA ARG A 236 11.14 -18.22 3.51
C ARG A 236 10.14 -18.93 4.42
N ARG A 237 10.23 -18.74 5.74
CA ARG A 237 9.26 -19.32 6.67
C ARG A 237 7.85 -18.77 6.45
N VAL A 238 7.71 -17.46 6.24
CA VAL A 238 6.41 -16.85 5.92
C VAL A 238 5.89 -17.42 4.59
N TYR A 239 6.70 -17.48 3.56
CA TYR A 239 6.27 -18.04 2.27
C TYR A 239 5.81 -19.50 2.40
N GLN A 240 6.51 -20.32 3.17
CA GLN A 240 6.10 -21.71 3.44
C GLN A 240 4.77 -21.80 4.21
N MET A 241 4.52 -20.89 5.16
CA MET A 241 3.21 -20.82 5.84
C MET A 241 2.09 -20.45 4.85
N LEU A 242 2.34 -19.54 3.92
CA LEU A 242 1.39 -19.16 2.88
C LEU A 242 1.14 -20.30 1.88
N LEU A 243 2.20 -21.02 1.48
CA LEU A 243 2.08 -22.25 0.66
C LEU A 243 1.24 -23.30 1.37
N LYS A 244 1.42 -23.47 2.68
CA LYS A 244 0.61 -24.41 3.47
C LYS A 244 -0.87 -24.01 3.47
N ALA A 245 -1.16 -22.72 3.66
CA ALA A 245 -2.54 -22.22 3.58
C ALA A 245 -3.15 -22.47 2.18
N HIS A 246 -2.36 -22.31 1.13
CA HIS A 246 -2.79 -22.58 -0.25
C HIS A 246 -3.00 -24.07 -0.52
N ASN A 247 -1.97 -24.89 -0.26
CA ASN A 247 -1.94 -26.30 -0.68
C ASN A 247 -2.76 -27.23 0.23
N GLU A 248 -2.74 -26.99 1.56
CA GLU A 248 -3.38 -27.87 2.55
C GLU A 248 -4.76 -27.36 2.98
N SER A 249 -4.92 -26.03 3.11
CA SER A 249 -6.19 -25.43 3.52
C SER A 249 -7.03 -24.90 2.35
N HIS A 250 -6.53 -25.05 1.11
CA HIS A 250 -7.20 -24.67 -0.13
C HIS A 250 -7.63 -23.20 -0.21
N LYS A 251 -6.87 -22.30 0.46
CA LYS A 251 -7.12 -20.87 0.37
C LYS A 251 -6.51 -20.29 -0.90
N LEU A 252 -7.19 -19.32 -1.51
CA LEU A 252 -6.54 -18.47 -2.51
C LEU A 252 -5.55 -17.55 -1.78
N VAL A 253 -4.31 -17.49 -2.25
CA VAL A 253 -3.27 -16.66 -1.62
C VAL A 253 -2.67 -15.73 -2.65
N TYR A 254 -2.60 -14.44 -2.33
CA TYR A 254 -2.02 -13.38 -3.16
C TYR A 254 -1.01 -12.59 -2.34
N VAL A 255 0.17 -12.29 -2.93
CA VAL A 255 1.27 -11.58 -2.24
C VAL A 255 1.56 -10.27 -2.95
N LEU A 256 1.51 -9.16 -2.23
CA LEU A 256 1.73 -7.81 -2.73
C LEU A 256 2.96 -7.20 -2.05
N ALA A 257 3.88 -6.69 -2.85
CA ALA A 257 5.07 -5.99 -2.38
C ALA A 257 5.29 -4.67 -3.13
N SER A 258 6.17 -3.84 -2.61
CA SER A 258 6.66 -2.60 -3.22
C SER A 258 8.20 -2.54 -3.16
N HIS A 259 8.85 -1.48 -2.64
CA HIS A 259 10.28 -1.33 -2.46
C HIS A 259 11.10 -1.29 -3.77
N SER A 260 10.88 -2.22 -4.68
CA SER A 260 11.42 -2.12 -6.03
C SER A 260 10.54 -1.21 -6.88
N HIS A 261 11.13 -0.13 -7.42
CA HIS A 261 10.37 0.95 -8.05
C HIS A 261 10.04 0.65 -9.51
N PHE A 262 9.36 -0.46 -9.71
CA PHE A 262 8.79 -0.92 -10.99
C PHE A 262 7.50 -1.71 -10.74
N PHE A 263 6.81 -2.05 -11.80
CA PHE A 263 5.71 -3.01 -11.74
C PHE A 263 6.19 -4.38 -12.21
N MET A 264 5.79 -5.43 -11.50
CA MET A 264 6.04 -6.82 -11.91
C MET A 264 4.95 -7.75 -11.38
N GLU A 265 4.45 -8.65 -12.25
CA GLU A 265 3.52 -9.73 -11.92
C GLU A 265 4.23 -11.08 -12.06
N GLY A 266 3.93 -12.01 -11.17
CA GLY A 266 4.52 -13.36 -11.18
C GLY A 266 5.94 -13.37 -10.60
N ILE A 267 6.17 -12.57 -9.56
CA ILE A 267 7.49 -12.36 -8.95
C ILE A 267 8.11 -13.62 -8.34
N PHE A 268 7.30 -14.66 -8.09
CA PHE A 268 7.76 -15.94 -7.54
C PHE A 268 7.88 -17.04 -8.59
N ASN A 269 7.83 -16.71 -9.91
CA ASN A 269 8.07 -17.64 -11.01
C ASN A 269 9.58 -17.96 -11.13
N THR A 270 10.15 -18.54 -10.08
CA THR A 270 11.58 -18.82 -9.95
C THR A 270 11.83 -20.32 -9.83
N ALA A 271 13.01 -20.75 -10.25
CA ALA A 271 13.44 -22.16 -10.12
C ALA A 271 13.42 -22.61 -8.64
N TYR A 272 13.73 -21.70 -7.72
CA TYR A 272 13.72 -22.00 -6.29
C TYR A 272 12.32 -22.41 -5.80
N TRP A 273 11.31 -21.57 -6.02
CA TRP A 273 9.96 -21.87 -5.53
C TRP A 273 9.30 -23.02 -6.26
N LYS A 274 9.57 -23.19 -7.56
CA LYS A 274 9.15 -24.41 -8.32
C LYS A 274 9.66 -25.69 -7.68
N ALA A 275 10.88 -25.69 -7.16
CA ALA A 275 11.47 -26.83 -6.48
C ALA A 275 11.11 -26.97 -5.00
N ASN A 276 10.57 -25.89 -4.34
CA ASN A 276 10.36 -25.82 -2.91
C ASN A 276 8.90 -25.58 -2.50
N GLY A 277 7.96 -26.19 -3.19
CA GLY A 277 6.56 -26.26 -2.79
C GLY A 277 5.58 -25.50 -3.70
N GLY A 278 6.07 -24.73 -4.66
CA GLY A 278 5.25 -24.09 -5.68
C GLY A 278 5.28 -22.56 -5.66
N GLU A 279 4.66 -22.00 -6.68
CA GLU A 279 4.60 -20.56 -6.92
C GLU A 279 3.28 -19.99 -6.38
N LEU A 280 3.36 -18.91 -5.62
CA LEU A 280 2.18 -18.11 -5.25
C LEU A 280 2.04 -16.92 -6.21
N PRO A 281 0.82 -16.52 -6.57
CA PRO A 281 0.59 -15.27 -7.28
C PRO A 281 1.15 -14.09 -6.49
N GLY A 282 2.05 -13.32 -7.11
CA GLY A 282 2.71 -12.21 -6.44
C GLY A 282 3.01 -11.03 -7.36
N TRP A 283 2.98 -9.82 -6.79
CA TRP A 283 3.22 -8.56 -7.49
C TRP A 283 4.17 -7.66 -6.74
N ILE A 284 4.94 -6.87 -7.50
CA ILE A 284 5.64 -5.68 -7.04
C ILE A 284 4.96 -4.46 -7.67
N VAL A 285 4.64 -3.45 -6.85
CA VAL A 285 3.96 -2.21 -7.26
C VAL A 285 4.52 -0.99 -6.54
N GLY A 286 5.85 -0.79 -6.61
CA GLY A 286 6.56 0.36 -6.04
C GLY A 286 6.54 1.59 -6.98
N THR A 287 5.36 1.98 -7.46
CA THR A 287 5.21 2.89 -8.61
C THR A 287 4.44 4.19 -8.29
N ALA A 288 4.33 4.57 -7.00
CA ALA A 288 3.49 5.70 -6.58
C ALA A 288 4.20 7.07 -6.54
N GLY A 289 5.44 7.18 -7.06
CA GLY A 289 6.14 8.48 -7.12
C GLY A 289 7.64 8.41 -6.95
N ALA A 290 8.19 7.31 -6.42
CA ALA A 290 9.61 7.13 -6.21
C ALA A 290 10.43 7.16 -7.51
N GLU A 291 11.74 7.39 -7.37
CA GLU A 291 12.70 7.28 -8.47
C GLU A 291 12.60 5.88 -9.08
N ARG A 292 12.27 5.77 -10.36
CA ARG A 292 12.03 4.49 -11.05
C ARG A 292 13.33 3.72 -11.27
N TYR A 293 13.28 2.43 -11.05
CA TYR A 293 14.42 1.54 -11.20
C TYR A 293 14.38 0.77 -12.53
N PRO A 294 15.55 0.42 -13.11
CA PRO A 294 15.61 -0.54 -14.20
C PRO A 294 15.10 -1.91 -13.72
N LEU A 295 14.59 -2.71 -14.64
CA LEU A 295 14.19 -4.08 -14.34
C LEU A 295 15.42 -4.95 -14.02
N PRO A 296 15.28 -5.93 -13.10
CA PRO A 296 16.34 -6.90 -12.85
C PRO A 296 16.58 -7.79 -14.07
N PRO A 297 17.78 -8.40 -14.21
CA PRO A 297 18.11 -9.28 -15.35
C PRO A 297 17.12 -10.44 -15.55
N ALA A 298 16.55 -10.96 -14.46
CA ALA A 298 15.59 -12.07 -14.50
C ALA A 298 14.13 -11.64 -14.78
N ALA A 299 13.89 -10.36 -15.10
CA ALA A 299 12.51 -9.85 -15.34
C ALA A 299 11.78 -10.56 -16.50
N GLY A 300 12.52 -11.21 -17.43
CA GLY A 300 11.96 -12.04 -18.49
C GLY A 300 11.22 -13.30 -18.00
N ASP A 301 11.47 -13.73 -16.77
CA ASP A 301 10.78 -14.87 -16.14
C ASP A 301 9.44 -14.46 -15.50
N ALA A 302 9.21 -13.16 -15.30
CA ALA A 302 7.95 -12.64 -14.79
C ALA A 302 6.82 -12.80 -15.82
N LYS A 303 5.58 -12.83 -15.36
CA LYS A 303 4.41 -12.84 -16.25
C LYS A 303 4.24 -11.51 -16.96
N GLU A 304 4.48 -10.41 -16.25
CA GLU A 304 4.54 -9.05 -16.79
C GLU A 304 5.52 -8.22 -15.98
N ALA A 305 6.32 -7.37 -16.64
CA ALA A 305 7.22 -6.44 -15.99
C ALA A 305 7.30 -5.12 -16.77
N LYS A 306 7.20 -4.01 -16.05
CA LYS A 306 7.28 -2.66 -16.61
C LYS A 306 8.13 -1.76 -15.74
N THR A 307 8.96 -0.95 -16.38
CA THR A 307 9.74 0.10 -15.72
C THR A 307 9.52 1.45 -16.39
N ASN A 308 10.08 2.51 -15.80
CA ASN A 308 9.92 3.90 -16.25
C ASN A 308 8.46 4.36 -16.31
N ILE A 309 7.62 3.81 -15.43
CA ILE A 309 6.19 4.10 -15.32
C ILE A 309 5.82 4.50 -13.90
N TYR A 310 4.69 5.20 -13.77
CA TYR A 310 3.95 5.34 -12.52
C TYR A 310 2.58 4.70 -12.67
N GLY A 311 2.01 4.28 -11.56
CA GLY A 311 0.70 3.64 -11.55
C GLY A 311 0.41 2.91 -10.26
N TYR A 312 -0.62 2.06 -10.32
CA TYR A 312 -1.11 1.32 -9.16
C TYR A 312 -1.87 0.07 -9.63
N LEU A 313 -2.12 -0.86 -8.72
CA LEU A 313 -3.01 -1.99 -9.00
C LEU A 313 -4.46 -1.64 -8.64
N VAL A 314 -5.38 -1.95 -9.53
CA VAL A 314 -6.80 -2.15 -9.23
C VAL A 314 -7.02 -3.65 -9.07
N ALA A 315 -7.52 -4.02 -7.90
CA ALA A 315 -7.86 -5.40 -7.56
C ALA A 315 -9.38 -5.55 -7.52
N THR A 316 -9.96 -6.36 -8.40
CA THR A 316 -11.39 -6.65 -8.44
C THR A 316 -11.65 -7.99 -7.77
N VAL A 317 -12.37 -7.96 -6.67
CA VAL A 317 -12.81 -9.12 -5.90
C VAL A 317 -14.10 -9.68 -6.49
N ASN A 318 -14.23 -10.99 -6.51
CA ASN A 318 -15.40 -11.70 -7.06
C ASN A 318 -15.79 -11.22 -8.48
N PRO A 319 -14.84 -11.16 -9.43
CA PRO A 319 -15.18 -10.76 -10.79
C PRO A 319 -16.18 -11.74 -11.39
N GLN A 320 -17.09 -11.22 -12.21
CA GLN A 320 -18.16 -12.04 -12.81
C GLN A 320 -17.58 -13.25 -13.57
N GLY A 321 -18.13 -14.43 -13.29
CA GLY A 321 -17.75 -15.69 -13.94
C GLY A 321 -16.57 -16.42 -13.28
N GLU A 322 -16.01 -15.88 -12.19
CA GLU A 322 -14.96 -16.55 -11.42
C GLU A 322 -15.49 -17.17 -10.14
N ALA A 323 -14.70 -18.06 -9.54
CA ALA A 323 -15.01 -18.65 -8.25
C ALA A 323 -15.06 -17.58 -7.14
N PRO A 324 -15.90 -17.74 -6.11
CA PRO A 324 -15.94 -16.86 -4.96
C PRO A 324 -14.55 -16.70 -4.31
N GLY A 325 -14.21 -15.48 -3.93
CA GLY A 325 -12.91 -15.15 -3.35
C GLY A 325 -11.80 -14.87 -4.37
N THR A 326 -12.01 -15.15 -5.67
CA THR A 326 -11.03 -14.80 -6.71
C THR A 326 -10.82 -13.29 -6.77
N ILE A 327 -9.57 -12.89 -6.92
CA ILE A 327 -9.19 -11.48 -7.13
C ILE A 327 -8.45 -11.37 -8.47
N LYS A 328 -8.91 -10.46 -9.33
CA LYS A 328 -8.18 -10.06 -10.55
C LYS A 328 -7.47 -8.75 -10.32
N PHE A 329 -6.17 -8.76 -10.55
CA PHE A 329 -5.32 -7.57 -10.46
C PHE A 329 -5.07 -7.02 -11.87
N LYS A 330 -5.19 -5.70 -11.99
CA LYS A 330 -4.87 -4.96 -13.22
C LYS A 330 -4.00 -3.77 -12.86
N PHE A 331 -2.87 -3.62 -13.54
CA PHE A 331 -2.04 -2.44 -13.38
C PHE A 331 -2.62 -1.28 -14.21
N GLU A 332 -2.90 -0.16 -13.55
CA GLU A 332 -3.33 1.08 -14.17
C GLU A 332 -2.13 2.03 -14.25
N GLU A 333 -1.64 2.23 -15.47
CA GLU A 333 -0.51 3.11 -15.75
C GLU A 333 -0.97 4.56 -15.87
N LEU A 334 -0.36 5.45 -15.08
CA LEU A 334 -0.61 6.89 -15.15
C LEU A 334 0.22 7.53 -16.26
N LYS A 335 -0.38 8.48 -16.96
CA LYS A 335 0.27 9.32 -17.97
C LYS A 335 0.39 10.76 -17.47
N GLU A 336 1.35 11.51 -18.02
CA GLU A 336 1.56 12.93 -17.66
C GLU A 336 0.28 13.77 -17.85
N ASP A 337 -0.51 13.49 -18.86
CA ASP A 337 -1.77 14.18 -19.16
C ASP A 337 -2.93 13.82 -18.21
N SER A 338 -2.77 12.78 -17.38
CA SER A 338 -3.75 12.39 -16.36
C SER A 338 -3.60 13.15 -15.04
N ILE A 339 -2.58 14.02 -14.93
CA ILE A 339 -2.33 14.77 -13.70
C ILE A 339 -3.45 15.78 -13.44
N PRO A 340 -4.07 15.76 -12.24
CA PRO A 340 -5.19 16.64 -11.89
C PRO A 340 -4.84 18.13 -11.95
N ALA A 341 -5.83 18.95 -12.31
CA ALA A 341 -5.63 20.39 -12.45
C ALA A 341 -5.17 21.09 -11.17
N GLU A 342 -5.57 20.59 -9.99
CA GLU A 342 -5.11 21.09 -8.70
C GLU A 342 -3.62 20.86 -8.49
N VAL A 343 -3.08 19.74 -8.92
CA VAL A 343 -1.63 19.44 -8.90
C VAL A 343 -0.89 20.38 -9.83
N LEU A 344 -1.42 20.61 -11.04
CA LEU A 344 -0.84 21.55 -12.02
C LEU A 344 -0.91 23.03 -11.59
N ARG A 345 -1.74 23.37 -10.60
CA ARG A 345 -1.73 24.70 -9.97
C ARG A 345 -0.67 24.83 -8.89
N ARG A 346 -0.31 23.69 -8.25
CA ARG A 346 0.68 23.65 -7.18
C ARG A 346 2.10 23.48 -7.71
N PHE A 347 2.27 22.67 -8.74
CA PHE A 347 3.56 22.36 -9.35
C PHE A 347 3.64 22.89 -10.78
N SER A 348 4.81 23.35 -11.17
CA SER A 348 5.05 23.81 -12.54
C SER A 348 4.94 22.65 -13.55
N LYS A 349 4.48 22.94 -14.78
CA LYS A 349 4.49 21.93 -15.85
C LYS A 349 5.88 21.35 -16.14
N PRO A 350 6.99 22.15 -16.13
CA PRO A 350 8.33 21.60 -16.25
C PRO A 350 8.65 20.56 -15.17
N PHE A 351 8.32 20.83 -13.90
CA PHE A 351 8.56 19.90 -12.82
C PHE A 351 7.74 18.60 -12.98
N VAL A 352 6.45 18.70 -13.32
CA VAL A 352 5.64 17.52 -13.59
C VAL A 352 6.25 16.67 -14.72
N ARG A 353 6.73 17.32 -15.79
CA ARG A 353 7.45 16.62 -16.87
C ARG A 353 8.75 15.97 -16.38
N GLU A 354 9.53 16.63 -15.53
CA GLU A 354 10.74 16.07 -14.91
C GLU A 354 10.42 14.80 -14.12
N CYS A 355 9.32 14.77 -13.34
CA CYS A 355 8.85 13.56 -12.66
C CYS A 355 8.65 12.40 -13.64
N PHE A 356 8.05 12.62 -14.78
CA PHE A 356 7.79 11.57 -15.78
C PHE A 356 9.00 11.23 -16.66
N ALA A 357 9.87 12.18 -16.96
CA ALA A 357 11.01 11.96 -17.85
C ALA A 357 12.27 11.52 -17.11
N ASP A 358 12.61 12.20 -16.00
CA ASP A 358 13.96 12.19 -15.43
C ASP A 358 14.05 11.53 -14.06
N ASN A 359 12.96 11.43 -13.30
CA ASN A 359 12.96 10.75 -11.99
C ASN A 359 13.13 9.22 -12.16
N ARG A 360 14.34 8.82 -12.59
CA ARG A 360 14.72 7.41 -12.84
C ARG A 360 16.21 7.17 -12.62
N LYS A 361 16.52 6.01 -12.10
CA LYS A 361 17.90 5.56 -11.92
C LYS A 361 18.47 5.07 -13.26
N THR A 362 19.65 5.54 -13.64
CA THR A 362 20.29 5.22 -14.93
C THR A 362 21.39 4.14 -14.80
N GLY A 363 21.48 3.45 -13.69
CA GLY A 363 22.46 2.40 -13.43
C GLY A 363 21.84 1.23 -12.66
N PRO A 364 22.61 0.16 -12.42
CA PRO A 364 22.13 -0.97 -11.64
C PRO A 364 21.68 -0.52 -10.25
N VAL A 365 20.60 -1.10 -9.76
CA VAL A 365 20.16 -0.95 -8.37
C VAL A 365 21.13 -1.76 -7.53
N GLN A 366 21.82 -1.06 -6.60
CA GLN A 366 22.72 -1.71 -5.63
C GLN A 366 21.95 -2.01 -4.39
#